data_ab0373751324abe1ed5e707c667616c0
#
_entry.id   ab0373751324abe1ed5e707c667616c0
#
_cell.length_a   1.000
_cell.length_b   1.000
_cell.length_c   1.000
_cell.angle_alpha   90.00
_cell.angle_beta   90.00
_cell.angle_gamma   90.00
#
_symmetry.space_group_name_H-M   'P 1'
#
loop_
_entity.id
_entity.type
_entity.pdbx_description
1 polymer ?
#
loop_
_entity_poly.entity_id
_entity_poly.type
_entity_poly.pdbx_seq_one_letter_code
_entity_poly.pdbx_strand_id
1 'polypeptide(L)'
;MKKILLSLTLVFALVAPMSATAAIKAGTSCKKAGQTSTYAGKKFTCVKSGKKLVWDKGVAVVKPTPVATPTPAPTPTPTPTPTPTPRPLSIDNLDVEMVYIKSREEIARYIAKGSTEGSTVALEIGANVEPWRITIAKSEIESAIRLWSSFYKASSATIIWYSSKDIEWAKRKYAEAGGNPAWAVGFNGCTPQYCGNASASNISGKFIFEQGLEFADAGLWNRSTAAHEYTHLAQFGLSNPTELNTILWWAIEGSAQFYGEAVGYSPFDSKKVTRQGIHSQYAIDSESYVNSLFPGRTLKSLLALNETESITKLMKSLETNRGSSGAIGLSYLLGSYATEVLVSIYGHEKMAMLYKGYSTGQSSEVNFQNVFGISLDTFYAKLTPYLASVSAELRG
;
A
#
# COMPACT_ATOMS: atom_id res chain seq x y z
N MET A 1 -41.61 -4.63 21.98
CA MET A 1 -41.85 -3.56 20.98
C MET A 1 -41.29 -2.26 21.53
N LYS A 2 -40.09 -1.84 21.18
CA LYS A 2 -39.53 -0.51 21.46
C LYS A 2 -39.08 0.08 20.12
N LYS A 3 -39.75 1.13 19.70
CA LYS A 3 -39.46 1.88 18.48
C LYS A 3 -38.25 2.75 18.76
N ILE A 4 -37.18 2.57 17.97
CA ILE A 4 -36.02 3.46 17.94
C ILE A 4 -36.27 4.47 16.83
N LEU A 5 -36.44 5.74 17.20
CA LEU A 5 -36.46 6.87 16.28
C LEU A 5 -35.00 7.17 15.84
N LEU A 6 -34.78 7.10 14.56
CA LEU A 6 -33.54 7.53 13.93
C LEU A 6 -33.67 9.04 13.63
N SER A 7 -32.94 9.87 14.36
CA SER A 7 -32.86 11.32 14.10
C SER A 7 -31.82 11.55 12.97
N LEU A 8 -32.32 11.98 11.83
CA LEU A 8 -31.53 12.40 10.67
C LEU A 8 -31.11 13.85 10.86
N THR A 9 -29.85 14.11 11.24
CA THR A 9 -29.30 15.47 11.35
C THR A 9 -28.82 15.92 9.99
N LEU A 10 -29.56 16.82 9.36
CA LEU A 10 -29.24 17.45 8.08
C LEU A 10 -28.20 18.55 8.32
N VAL A 11 -26.95 18.36 7.91
CA VAL A 11 -25.91 19.39 7.93
C VAL A 11 -26.06 20.28 6.71
N PHE A 12 -26.57 21.48 6.90
CA PHE A 12 -26.55 22.54 5.89
C PHE A 12 -25.15 23.13 5.80
N ALA A 13 -24.44 22.89 4.71
CA ALA A 13 -23.23 23.62 4.36
C ALA A 13 -23.61 25.03 3.92
N LEU A 14 -23.29 26.02 4.74
CA LEU A 14 -23.39 27.45 4.41
C LEU A 14 -22.33 27.77 3.32
N VAL A 15 -22.74 27.84 2.08
CA VAL A 15 -21.96 28.46 1.03
C VAL A 15 -22.09 29.97 1.16
N ALA A 16 -21.06 30.64 1.69
CA ALA A 16 -20.99 32.09 1.71
C ALA A 16 -20.87 32.60 0.25
N PRO A 17 -21.69 33.58 -0.18
CA PRO A 17 -21.56 34.16 -1.51
C PRO A 17 -20.25 34.96 -1.56
N MET A 18 -19.38 34.61 -2.49
CA MET A 18 -18.24 35.46 -2.89
C MET A 18 -18.82 36.76 -3.44
N SER A 19 -18.67 37.85 -2.70
CA SER A 19 -19.02 39.20 -3.15
C SER A 19 -18.16 39.55 -4.36
N ALA A 20 -18.76 39.55 -5.53
CA ALA A 20 -18.12 40.06 -6.73
C ALA A 20 -17.85 41.57 -6.51
N THR A 21 -16.57 41.91 -6.43
CA THR A 21 -16.14 43.32 -6.33
C THR A 21 -16.53 44.02 -7.63
N ALA A 22 -17.54 44.86 -7.59
CA ALA A 22 -18.03 45.57 -8.75
C ALA A 22 -16.90 46.46 -9.34
N ALA A 23 -16.72 46.37 -10.65
CA ALA A 23 -15.69 47.15 -11.37
C ALA A 23 -15.88 48.65 -11.16
N ILE A 24 -14.87 49.35 -10.68
CA ILE A 24 -14.88 50.80 -10.44
C ILE A 24 -14.71 51.53 -11.76
N LYS A 25 -15.71 52.34 -12.13
CA LYS A 25 -15.67 53.16 -13.33
C LYS A 25 -15.98 54.64 -12.96
N ALA A 26 -15.36 55.57 -13.67
CA ALA A 26 -15.66 56.99 -13.55
C ALA A 26 -17.16 57.27 -13.69
N GLY A 27 -17.70 58.10 -12.80
CA GLY A 27 -19.11 58.48 -12.80
C GLY A 27 -20.02 57.48 -12.09
N THR A 28 -19.56 56.29 -11.70
CA THR A 28 -20.35 55.36 -10.88
C THR A 28 -20.43 55.81 -9.42
N SER A 29 -21.51 55.47 -8.71
CA SER A 29 -21.71 55.92 -7.32
C SER A 29 -20.66 55.35 -6.34
N CYS A 30 -20.27 56.16 -5.39
CA CYS A 30 -19.41 55.79 -4.28
C CYS A 30 -20.04 56.18 -2.94
N LYS A 31 -19.50 55.63 -1.82
CA LYS A 31 -20.19 55.71 -0.52
C LYS A 31 -19.75 56.90 0.35
N LYS A 32 -18.50 57.35 0.23
CA LYS A 32 -17.96 58.38 1.12
C LYS A 32 -17.05 59.33 0.33
N ALA A 33 -17.28 60.63 0.41
CA ALA A 33 -16.44 61.68 -0.20
C ALA A 33 -14.98 61.54 0.32
N GLY A 34 -13.99 61.63 -0.61
CA GLY A 34 -12.58 61.45 -0.29
C GLY A 34 -12.13 59.99 -0.18
N GLN A 35 -13.00 59.01 -0.24
CA GLN A 35 -12.64 57.61 -0.34
C GLN A 35 -11.84 57.37 -1.59
N THR A 36 -10.70 56.66 -1.51
CA THR A 36 -9.90 56.26 -2.68
C THR A 36 -9.93 54.77 -2.90
N SER A 37 -9.82 54.34 -4.16
CA SER A 37 -9.70 52.93 -4.54
C SER A 37 -8.86 52.82 -5.81
N THR A 38 -8.07 51.73 -5.92
CA THR A 38 -7.24 51.47 -7.09
C THR A 38 -7.85 50.34 -7.90
N TYR A 39 -8.12 50.57 -9.18
CA TYR A 39 -8.65 49.57 -10.09
C TYR A 39 -8.05 49.74 -11.49
N ALA A 40 -7.64 48.67 -12.13
CA ALA A 40 -7.05 48.66 -13.48
C ALA A 40 -5.89 49.71 -13.65
N GLY A 41 -4.97 49.81 -12.66
CA GLY A 41 -3.84 50.69 -12.72
C GLY A 41 -4.13 52.18 -12.51
N LYS A 42 -5.37 52.54 -12.13
CA LYS A 42 -5.76 53.92 -11.84
C LYS A 42 -6.25 54.05 -10.38
N LYS A 43 -5.90 55.14 -9.73
CA LYS A 43 -6.41 55.52 -8.42
C LYS A 43 -7.61 56.43 -8.62
N PHE A 44 -8.78 56.01 -8.19
CA PHE A 44 -10.05 56.76 -8.22
C PHE A 44 -10.29 57.40 -6.85
N THR A 45 -10.88 58.61 -6.87
CA THR A 45 -11.28 59.29 -5.66
C THR A 45 -12.80 59.55 -5.74
N CYS A 46 -13.50 59.30 -4.65
CA CYS A 46 -14.92 59.59 -4.57
C CYS A 46 -15.14 61.11 -4.36
N VAL A 47 -15.74 61.74 -5.35
CA VAL A 47 -16.00 63.21 -5.34
C VAL A 47 -17.49 63.53 -5.39
N LYS A 48 -17.84 64.69 -4.91
CA LYS A 48 -19.21 65.22 -4.99
C LYS A 48 -19.47 65.79 -6.39
N SER A 49 -20.45 65.27 -7.07
CA SER A 49 -20.90 65.80 -8.38
C SER A 49 -22.43 66.15 -8.28
N GLY A 50 -22.72 67.41 -8.10
CA GLY A 50 -24.05 67.87 -7.79
C GLY A 50 -24.56 67.32 -6.45
N LYS A 51 -25.68 66.63 -6.46
CA LYS A 51 -26.26 65.97 -5.25
C LYS A 51 -25.79 64.55 -5.01
N LYS A 52 -24.85 64.01 -5.82
CA LYS A 52 -24.41 62.60 -5.77
C LYS A 52 -22.91 62.52 -5.48
N LEU A 53 -22.50 61.35 -4.89
CA LEU A 53 -21.10 60.99 -4.76
C LEU A 53 -20.75 60.00 -5.88
N VAL A 54 -19.70 60.30 -6.65
CA VAL A 54 -19.29 59.46 -7.77
C VAL A 54 -17.76 59.32 -7.82
N TRP A 55 -17.27 58.25 -8.43
CA TRP A 55 -15.87 58.08 -8.68
C TRP A 55 -15.39 59.04 -9.78
N ASP A 56 -14.27 59.69 -9.55
CA ASP A 56 -13.61 60.57 -10.55
C ASP A 56 -13.07 59.78 -11.74
N LYS A 57 -12.38 60.47 -12.69
CA LYS A 57 -11.80 59.81 -13.88
C LYS A 57 -10.62 58.91 -13.58
N GLY A 58 -10.15 58.87 -12.31
CA GLY A 58 -8.98 58.14 -11.89
C GLY A 58 -7.67 58.64 -12.49
N VAL A 59 -6.64 58.71 -11.67
CA VAL A 59 -5.27 59.09 -12.04
C VAL A 59 -4.44 57.82 -12.21
N ALA A 60 -3.66 57.76 -13.30
CA ALA A 60 -2.71 56.64 -13.46
C ALA A 60 -1.74 56.55 -12.32
N VAL A 61 -1.57 55.41 -11.72
CA VAL A 61 -0.56 55.14 -10.69
C VAL A 61 0.76 54.94 -11.43
N VAL A 62 1.57 56.02 -11.49
CA VAL A 62 2.94 55.94 -12.05
C VAL A 62 3.79 55.13 -11.06
N LYS A 63 4.26 53.96 -11.48
CA LYS A 63 5.21 53.19 -10.71
C LYS A 63 6.50 53.99 -10.63
N PRO A 64 7.07 54.31 -9.45
CA PRO A 64 8.28 55.09 -9.37
C PRO A 64 9.39 54.35 -10.13
N THR A 65 10.05 55.07 -11.05
CA THR A 65 11.24 54.58 -11.73
C THR A 65 12.31 54.38 -10.66
N PRO A 66 12.99 53.23 -10.60
CA PRO A 66 14.05 53.03 -9.63
C PRO A 66 15.16 54.08 -9.89
N VAL A 67 15.43 54.88 -8.88
CA VAL A 67 16.66 55.73 -8.87
C VAL A 67 17.83 54.75 -8.84
N ALA A 68 18.75 54.89 -9.79
CA ALA A 68 19.94 54.05 -9.84
C ALA A 68 20.78 54.30 -8.55
N THR A 69 20.68 53.32 -7.66
CA THR A 69 21.56 53.25 -6.48
C THR A 69 22.97 52.91 -6.99
N PRO A 70 24.03 53.54 -6.51
CA PRO A 70 25.40 53.19 -6.90
C PRO A 70 25.62 51.71 -6.65
N THR A 71 26.06 50.99 -7.69
CA THR A 71 26.30 49.54 -7.68
C THR A 71 27.28 49.22 -6.52
N PRO A 72 26.84 48.45 -5.50
CA PRO A 72 27.77 47.93 -4.51
C PRO A 72 28.78 47.02 -5.21
N ALA A 73 30.02 47.04 -4.75
CA ALA A 73 31.03 46.10 -5.21
C ALA A 73 30.50 44.68 -5.12
N PRO A 74 30.76 43.78 -6.10
CA PRO A 74 30.22 42.45 -6.10
C PRO A 74 30.61 41.73 -4.81
N THR A 75 29.60 41.46 -3.97
CA THR A 75 29.76 40.54 -2.85
C THR A 75 30.20 39.20 -3.42
N PRO A 76 31.27 38.57 -2.91
CA PRO A 76 31.68 37.27 -3.40
C PRO A 76 30.46 36.34 -3.38
N THR A 77 30.09 35.79 -4.55
CA THR A 77 29.02 34.79 -4.68
C THR A 77 29.38 33.64 -3.75
N PRO A 78 28.51 33.27 -2.80
CA PRO A 78 28.78 32.11 -1.95
C PRO A 78 29.03 30.92 -2.87
N THR A 79 30.17 30.27 -2.73
CA THR A 79 30.50 29.02 -3.40
C THR A 79 29.34 28.05 -3.10
N PRO A 80 28.69 27.48 -4.12
CA PRO A 80 27.58 26.58 -3.88
C PRO A 80 28.11 25.47 -2.97
N THR A 81 27.50 25.33 -1.80
CA THR A 81 27.74 24.19 -0.92
C THR A 81 27.45 22.93 -1.74
N PRO A 82 28.40 21.99 -1.86
CA PRO A 82 28.17 20.81 -2.65
C PRO A 82 26.92 20.14 -2.14
N THR A 83 25.94 19.93 -3.03
CA THR A 83 24.73 19.16 -2.72
C THR A 83 25.20 17.78 -2.26
N PRO A 84 24.81 17.32 -1.06
CA PRO A 84 25.27 16.05 -0.57
C PRO A 84 24.84 14.96 -1.58
N THR A 85 25.81 14.19 -2.06
CA THR A 85 25.52 13.04 -2.92
C THR A 85 24.58 12.11 -2.18
N PRO A 86 23.44 11.73 -2.76
CA PRO A 86 22.50 10.82 -2.12
C PRO A 86 23.23 9.55 -1.68
N ARG A 87 23.13 9.20 -0.41
CA ARG A 87 23.70 7.97 0.10
C ARG A 87 22.99 6.78 -0.57
N PRO A 88 23.73 5.76 -1.03
CA PRO A 88 23.09 4.55 -1.57
C PRO A 88 22.13 3.94 -0.56
N LEU A 89 21.02 3.40 -1.03
CA LEU A 89 20.08 2.66 -0.20
C LEU A 89 20.77 1.45 0.41
N SER A 90 20.66 1.29 1.72
CA SER A 90 21.23 0.17 2.48
C SER A 90 20.41 -0.07 3.73
N ILE A 91 20.65 -1.19 4.41
CA ILE A 91 19.97 -1.50 5.68
C ILE A 91 20.22 -0.45 6.78
N ASP A 92 21.32 0.30 6.68
CA ASP A 92 21.67 1.38 7.61
C ASP A 92 21.14 2.76 7.18
N ASN A 93 20.56 2.84 5.98
CA ASN A 93 20.07 4.08 5.39
C ASN A 93 18.79 3.81 4.59
N LEU A 94 17.70 3.53 5.31
CA LEU A 94 16.38 3.27 4.75
C LEU A 94 15.63 4.59 4.53
N ASP A 95 15.45 4.95 3.28
CA ASP A 95 14.56 6.03 2.85
C ASP A 95 13.24 5.44 2.36
N VAL A 96 12.11 5.92 2.87
CA VAL A 96 10.78 5.32 2.61
C VAL A 96 10.41 5.34 1.13
N GLU A 97 10.71 6.46 0.44
CA GLU A 97 10.43 6.59 -0.98
C GLU A 97 11.35 5.70 -1.83
N MET A 98 12.65 5.69 -1.51
CA MET A 98 13.62 4.88 -2.25
C MET A 98 13.40 3.38 -2.05
N VAL A 99 13.05 2.94 -0.84
CA VAL A 99 12.67 1.55 -0.56
C VAL A 99 11.47 1.15 -1.42
N TYR A 100 10.44 2.00 -1.45
CA TYR A 100 9.26 1.77 -2.27
C TYR A 100 9.60 1.65 -3.75
N ILE A 101 10.31 2.63 -4.32
CA ILE A 101 10.67 2.66 -5.75
C ILE A 101 11.53 1.45 -6.11
N LYS A 102 12.60 1.19 -5.35
CA LYS A 102 13.56 0.11 -5.66
C LYS A 102 12.92 -1.28 -5.58
N SER A 103 12.05 -1.50 -4.62
CA SER A 103 11.33 -2.77 -4.51
C SER A 103 10.43 -3.00 -5.73
N ARG A 104 9.71 -1.99 -6.19
CA ARG A 104 8.82 -2.11 -7.37
C ARG A 104 9.59 -2.21 -8.69
N GLU A 105 10.70 -1.49 -8.85
CA GLU A 105 11.60 -1.64 -10.00
C GLU A 105 12.14 -3.08 -10.09
N GLU A 106 12.51 -3.67 -8.97
CA GLU A 106 12.99 -5.04 -8.91
C GLU A 106 11.92 -6.06 -9.36
N ILE A 107 10.68 -5.92 -8.86
CA ILE A 107 9.57 -6.77 -9.26
C ILE A 107 9.26 -6.61 -10.76
N ALA A 108 9.14 -5.39 -11.25
CA ALA A 108 8.90 -5.12 -12.66
C ALA A 108 9.98 -5.72 -13.57
N ARG A 109 11.24 -5.67 -13.12
CA ARG A 109 12.39 -6.27 -13.83
C ARG A 109 12.23 -7.78 -13.98
N TYR A 110 11.82 -8.49 -12.93
CA TYR A 110 11.60 -9.95 -13.00
C TYR A 110 10.39 -10.31 -13.84
N ILE A 111 9.28 -9.58 -13.72
CA ILE A 111 8.09 -9.79 -14.56
C ILE A 111 8.45 -9.61 -16.06
N ALA A 112 9.19 -8.54 -16.39
CA ALA A 112 9.58 -8.25 -17.78
C ALA A 112 10.51 -9.31 -18.39
N LYS A 113 11.40 -9.90 -17.59
CA LYS A 113 12.35 -10.95 -18.03
C LYS A 113 11.74 -12.36 -17.96
N GLY A 114 10.72 -12.55 -17.15
CA GLY A 114 10.13 -13.84 -16.87
C GLY A 114 9.29 -14.40 -18.02
N SER A 115 9.07 -15.70 -17.99
CA SER A 115 8.24 -16.44 -18.96
C SER A 115 7.18 -17.24 -18.23
N THR A 116 6.04 -17.45 -18.87
CA THR A 116 5.03 -18.41 -18.42
C THR A 116 5.33 -19.83 -18.86
N GLU A 117 6.31 -20.01 -19.74
CA GLU A 117 6.70 -21.31 -20.29
C GLU A 117 7.25 -22.24 -19.22
N GLY A 118 6.81 -23.50 -19.29
CA GLY A 118 7.20 -24.54 -18.33
C GLY A 118 6.41 -24.52 -17.01
N SER A 119 5.46 -23.60 -16.83
CA SER A 119 4.50 -23.66 -15.75
C SER A 119 3.20 -24.31 -16.24
N THR A 120 2.73 -25.34 -15.52
CA THR A 120 1.46 -26.02 -15.82
C THR A 120 0.45 -25.66 -14.75
N VAL A 121 -0.54 -24.86 -15.15
CA VAL A 121 -1.64 -24.40 -14.29
C VAL A 121 -2.96 -24.79 -14.95
N ALA A 122 -3.72 -25.67 -14.30
CA ALA A 122 -5.09 -25.95 -14.68
C ALA A 122 -5.99 -24.84 -14.10
N LEU A 123 -6.80 -24.21 -14.95
CA LEU A 123 -7.71 -23.16 -14.54
C LEU A 123 -9.17 -23.64 -14.68
N GLU A 124 -9.85 -23.76 -13.55
CA GLU A 124 -11.26 -24.08 -13.42
C GLU A 124 -12.04 -22.81 -13.10
N ILE A 125 -13.05 -22.48 -13.90
CA ILE A 125 -13.81 -21.23 -13.76
C ILE A 125 -15.29 -21.52 -13.65
N GLY A 126 -15.93 -21.05 -12.58
CA GLY A 126 -17.37 -21.13 -12.37
C GLY A 126 -18.17 -20.37 -13.42
N ALA A 127 -19.31 -20.91 -13.80
CA ALA A 127 -20.12 -20.37 -14.89
C ALA A 127 -20.73 -18.98 -14.61
N ASN A 128 -20.79 -18.59 -13.32
CA ASN A 128 -21.36 -17.29 -12.91
C ASN A 128 -20.30 -16.23 -12.59
N VAL A 129 -19.02 -16.49 -12.85
CA VAL A 129 -17.96 -15.49 -12.69
C VAL A 129 -17.98 -14.50 -13.84
N GLU A 130 -17.99 -13.21 -13.52
CA GLU A 130 -18.06 -12.16 -14.54
C GLU A 130 -16.76 -12.08 -15.36
N PRO A 131 -16.84 -11.95 -16.71
CA PRO A 131 -15.69 -12.00 -17.60
C PRO A 131 -14.59 -10.98 -17.29
N TRP A 132 -14.94 -9.77 -16.86
CA TRP A 132 -13.95 -8.74 -16.51
C TRP A 132 -13.12 -9.11 -15.29
N ARG A 133 -13.69 -9.82 -14.30
CA ARG A 133 -13.00 -10.31 -13.12
C ARG A 133 -12.00 -11.41 -13.48
N ILE A 134 -12.41 -12.31 -14.37
CA ILE A 134 -11.52 -13.34 -14.94
C ILE A 134 -10.34 -12.70 -15.65
N THR A 135 -10.56 -11.66 -16.42
CA THR A 135 -9.50 -10.94 -17.15
C THR A 135 -8.46 -10.34 -16.19
N ILE A 136 -8.90 -9.70 -15.11
CA ILE A 136 -8.02 -9.15 -14.08
C ILE A 136 -7.21 -10.27 -13.41
N ALA A 137 -7.88 -11.28 -12.89
CA ALA A 137 -7.22 -12.38 -12.17
C ALA A 137 -6.24 -13.16 -13.06
N LYS A 138 -6.55 -13.36 -14.35
CA LYS A 138 -5.61 -13.94 -15.33
C LYS A 138 -4.36 -13.10 -15.49
N SER A 139 -4.49 -11.78 -15.64
CA SER A 139 -3.34 -10.88 -15.77
C SER A 139 -2.43 -10.92 -14.54
N GLU A 140 -3.01 -11.02 -13.35
CA GLU A 140 -2.26 -11.15 -12.09
C GLU A 140 -1.50 -12.47 -12.02
N ILE A 141 -2.16 -13.59 -12.34
CA ILE A 141 -1.52 -14.92 -12.35
C ILE A 141 -0.41 -14.98 -13.37
N GLU A 142 -0.61 -14.49 -14.58
CA GLU A 142 0.43 -14.46 -15.61
C GLU A 142 1.64 -13.64 -15.17
N SER A 143 1.41 -12.50 -14.54
CA SER A 143 2.48 -11.66 -14.00
C SER A 143 3.19 -12.33 -12.83
N ALA A 144 2.47 -13.01 -11.93
CA ALA A 144 3.05 -13.77 -10.83
C ALA A 144 3.87 -14.97 -11.33
N ILE A 145 3.39 -15.71 -12.34
CA ILE A 145 4.14 -16.79 -12.97
C ILE A 145 5.46 -16.24 -13.55
N ARG A 146 5.42 -15.13 -14.27
CA ARG A 146 6.62 -14.48 -14.82
C ARG A 146 7.58 -14.06 -13.71
N LEU A 147 7.08 -13.43 -12.66
CA LEU A 147 7.88 -12.98 -11.52
C LEU A 147 8.70 -14.12 -10.91
N TRP A 148 8.06 -15.27 -10.68
CA TRP A 148 8.69 -16.40 -10.01
C TRP A 148 9.44 -17.35 -10.96
N SER A 149 9.28 -17.23 -12.28
CA SER A 149 9.69 -18.21 -13.29
C SER A 149 11.18 -18.57 -13.29
N SER A 150 12.05 -17.66 -12.80
CA SER A 150 13.49 -17.93 -12.66
C SER A 150 13.83 -18.87 -11.50
N PHE A 151 12.93 -19.04 -10.54
CA PHE A 151 13.17 -19.79 -9.30
C PHE A 151 12.20 -20.94 -9.10
N TYR A 152 10.96 -20.76 -9.53
CA TYR A 152 9.88 -21.71 -9.37
C TYR A 152 9.01 -21.76 -10.63
N LYS A 153 8.67 -22.97 -11.04
CA LYS A 153 7.71 -23.25 -12.10
C LYS A 153 6.69 -24.23 -11.56
N ALA A 154 5.44 -23.84 -11.54
CA ALA A 154 4.36 -24.74 -11.12
C ALA A 154 4.28 -25.93 -12.07
N SER A 155 4.48 -27.16 -11.57
CA SER A 155 4.41 -28.39 -12.37
C SER A 155 3.01 -29.02 -12.42
N SER A 156 2.17 -28.72 -11.42
CA SER A 156 0.79 -29.22 -11.33
C SER A 156 -0.01 -28.39 -10.33
N ALA A 157 -0.38 -27.16 -10.71
CA ALA A 157 -1.25 -26.33 -9.91
C ALA A 157 -2.68 -26.33 -10.48
N THR A 158 -3.69 -26.36 -9.61
CA THR A 158 -5.10 -26.17 -9.98
C THR A 158 -5.59 -24.88 -9.37
N ILE A 159 -6.05 -23.95 -10.20
CA ILE A 159 -6.67 -22.68 -9.77
C ILE A 159 -8.17 -22.79 -10.00
N ILE A 160 -8.96 -22.49 -8.98
CA ILE A 160 -10.42 -22.57 -9.01
C ILE A 160 -10.98 -21.20 -8.71
N TRP A 161 -11.58 -20.56 -9.71
CA TRP A 161 -12.26 -19.28 -9.57
C TRP A 161 -13.77 -19.43 -9.60
N TYR A 162 -14.46 -18.79 -8.68
CA TYR A 162 -15.88 -19.00 -8.50
C TYR A 162 -16.60 -17.74 -7.98
N SER A 163 -17.90 -17.71 -8.12
CA SER A 163 -18.81 -16.76 -7.47
C SER A 163 -19.57 -17.42 -6.34
N SER A 164 -20.31 -16.66 -5.55
CA SER A 164 -21.21 -17.18 -4.52
C SER A 164 -22.23 -18.19 -5.07
N LYS A 165 -22.60 -18.06 -6.35
CA LYS A 165 -23.51 -18.97 -7.05
C LYS A 165 -22.84 -20.29 -7.47
N ASP A 166 -21.51 -20.33 -7.49
CA ASP A 166 -20.71 -21.48 -7.94
C ASP A 166 -20.11 -22.28 -6.77
N ILE A 167 -20.36 -21.90 -5.51
CA ILE A 167 -19.71 -22.48 -4.32
C ILE A 167 -19.71 -24.00 -4.32
N GLU A 168 -20.85 -24.64 -4.53
CA GLU A 168 -20.94 -26.10 -4.48
C GLU A 168 -20.20 -26.77 -5.66
N TRP A 169 -20.15 -26.11 -6.81
CA TRP A 169 -19.32 -26.52 -7.92
C TRP A 169 -17.83 -26.37 -7.58
N ALA A 170 -17.42 -25.26 -7.00
CA ALA A 170 -16.04 -25.01 -6.61
C ALA A 170 -15.54 -26.00 -5.55
N LYS A 171 -16.36 -26.32 -4.55
CA LYS A 171 -16.04 -27.35 -3.55
C LYS A 171 -15.82 -28.74 -4.19
N ARG A 172 -16.64 -29.11 -5.17
CA ARG A 172 -16.43 -30.37 -5.91
C ARG A 172 -15.12 -30.34 -6.69
N LYS A 173 -14.82 -29.22 -7.41
CA LYS A 173 -13.56 -29.06 -8.14
C LYS A 173 -12.33 -29.10 -7.21
N TYR A 174 -12.45 -28.52 -6.04
CA TYR A 174 -11.41 -28.57 -5.02
C TYR A 174 -11.16 -30.00 -4.52
N ALA A 175 -12.23 -30.77 -4.30
CA ALA A 175 -12.13 -32.18 -3.93
C ALA A 175 -11.57 -33.06 -5.07
N GLU A 176 -11.99 -32.83 -6.33
CA GLU A 176 -11.44 -33.51 -7.53
C GLU A 176 -9.92 -33.25 -7.67
N ALA A 177 -9.45 -32.05 -7.31
CA ALA A 177 -8.03 -31.71 -7.28
C ALA A 177 -7.27 -32.39 -6.12
N GLY A 178 -7.98 -32.99 -5.16
CA GLY A 178 -7.43 -33.73 -4.02
C GLY A 178 -7.52 -32.98 -2.68
N GLY A 179 -8.18 -31.83 -2.64
CA GLY A 179 -8.39 -31.02 -1.45
C GLY A 179 -9.57 -31.47 -0.60
N ASN A 180 -9.58 -31.12 0.68
CA ASN A 180 -10.75 -31.25 1.53
C ASN A 180 -11.42 -29.86 1.66
N PRO A 181 -12.61 -29.65 1.07
CA PRO A 181 -13.27 -28.35 1.08
C PRO A 181 -13.58 -27.80 2.47
N ALA A 182 -13.68 -28.65 3.49
CA ALA A 182 -13.89 -28.22 4.87
C ALA A 182 -12.67 -27.47 5.46
N TRP A 183 -11.49 -27.62 4.86
CA TRP A 183 -10.25 -26.98 5.32
C TRP A 183 -9.85 -25.77 4.47
N ALA A 184 -10.52 -25.56 3.34
CA ALA A 184 -10.24 -24.42 2.48
C ALA A 184 -10.87 -23.14 3.07
N VAL A 185 -10.02 -22.24 3.52
CA VAL A 185 -10.41 -21.02 4.26
C VAL A 185 -11.23 -20.08 3.36
N GLY A 186 -10.96 -20.04 2.06
CA GLY A 186 -11.68 -19.21 1.11
C GLY A 186 -13.18 -19.52 1.06
N PHE A 187 -13.58 -20.80 1.14
CA PHE A 187 -15.00 -21.15 1.18
C PHE A 187 -15.72 -20.71 2.45
N ASN A 188 -15.01 -20.61 3.58
CA ASN A 188 -15.59 -20.25 4.88
C ASN A 188 -16.02 -18.77 4.94
N GLY A 189 -15.43 -17.91 4.11
CA GLY A 189 -15.78 -16.50 4.02
C GLY A 189 -16.89 -16.17 3.03
N CYS A 190 -17.44 -17.19 2.36
CA CYS A 190 -18.52 -17.01 1.38
C CYS A 190 -19.89 -16.89 2.04
N THR A 191 -20.69 -15.96 1.55
CA THR A 191 -22.11 -15.82 1.83
C THR A 191 -22.92 -16.12 0.55
N PRO A 192 -24.25 -16.31 0.61
CA PRO A 192 -25.06 -16.49 -0.58
C PRO A 192 -25.00 -15.33 -1.60
N GLN A 193 -24.55 -14.17 -1.16
CA GLN A 193 -24.50 -12.93 -1.97
C GLN A 193 -23.08 -12.47 -2.30
N TYR A 194 -22.06 -13.04 -1.65
CA TYR A 194 -20.69 -12.56 -1.77
C TYR A 194 -19.67 -13.65 -1.46
N CYS A 195 -18.67 -13.76 -2.31
CA CYS A 195 -17.54 -14.66 -2.14
C CYS A 195 -16.26 -13.99 -2.67
N GLY A 196 -15.43 -13.49 -1.78
CA GLY A 196 -14.23 -12.72 -2.13
C GLY A 196 -12.95 -13.18 -1.43
N ASN A 197 -13.00 -14.27 -0.67
CA ASN A 197 -11.83 -14.85 0.00
C ASN A 197 -11.09 -15.82 -0.92
N ALA A 198 -9.87 -16.15 -0.54
CA ALA A 198 -9.02 -17.09 -1.24
C ALA A 198 -8.22 -17.95 -0.26
N SER A 199 -7.70 -19.07 -0.72
CA SER A 199 -6.65 -19.80 -0.03
C SER A 199 -5.81 -20.65 -0.97
N ALA A 200 -4.53 -20.82 -0.64
CA ALA A 200 -3.62 -21.74 -1.30
C ALA A 200 -3.30 -22.91 -0.38
N SER A 201 -3.27 -24.10 -0.96
CA SER A 201 -2.99 -25.35 -0.25
C SER A 201 -1.98 -26.19 -1.01
N ASN A 202 -1.11 -26.87 -0.27
CA ASN A 202 -0.27 -27.93 -0.80
C ASN A 202 -0.70 -29.26 -0.19
N ILE A 203 -1.27 -30.15 -0.99
CA ILE A 203 -1.79 -31.43 -0.56
C ILE A 203 -1.01 -32.52 -1.26
N SER A 204 -0.08 -33.13 -0.53
CA SER A 204 0.78 -34.21 -1.07
C SER A 204 1.48 -33.83 -2.39
N GLY A 205 1.99 -32.60 -2.48
CA GLY A 205 2.69 -32.09 -3.67
C GLY A 205 1.80 -31.55 -4.77
N LYS A 206 0.47 -31.60 -4.59
CA LYS A 206 -0.49 -30.93 -5.47
C LYS A 206 -0.82 -29.56 -4.92
N PHE A 207 -0.64 -28.54 -5.73
CA PHE A 207 -0.97 -27.17 -5.35
C PHE A 207 -2.40 -26.84 -5.81
N ILE A 208 -3.23 -26.42 -4.88
CA ILE A 208 -4.59 -26.00 -5.15
C ILE A 208 -4.74 -24.58 -4.61
N PHE A 209 -5.16 -23.68 -5.47
CA PHE A 209 -5.52 -22.32 -5.11
C PHE A 209 -7.01 -22.12 -5.46
N GLU A 210 -7.80 -21.68 -4.50
CA GLU A 210 -9.19 -21.35 -4.73
C GLU A 210 -9.47 -19.90 -4.36
N GLN A 211 -10.30 -19.22 -5.14
CA GLN A 211 -10.62 -17.82 -4.94
C GLN A 211 -12.04 -17.49 -5.39
N GLY A 212 -12.81 -16.89 -4.48
CA GLY A 212 -14.05 -16.22 -4.82
C GLY A 212 -13.78 -14.88 -5.52
N LEU A 213 -14.30 -14.72 -6.73
CA LEU A 213 -14.06 -13.51 -7.54
C LEU A 213 -15.19 -12.47 -7.44
N GLU A 214 -15.95 -12.45 -6.36
CA GLU A 214 -16.98 -11.43 -6.14
C GLU A 214 -16.42 -10.29 -5.30
N PHE A 215 -15.68 -9.45 -5.91
CA PHE A 215 -15.23 -8.23 -5.27
C PHE A 215 -16.30 -7.15 -5.38
N ALA A 216 -16.51 -6.39 -4.32
CA ALA A 216 -17.15 -5.09 -4.44
C ALA A 216 -16.31 -4.24 -5.41
N ASP A 217 -16.96 -3.60 -6.38
CA ASP A 217 -16.40 -2.74 -7.42
C ASP A 217 -14.91 -2.46 -7.36
N ALA A 218 -14.18 -2.76 -8.45
CA ALA A 218 -12.84 -2.25 -8.81
C ALA A 218 -11.95 -1.72 -7.68
N GLY A 219 -12.34 -1.97 -6.44
CA GLY A 219 -11.60 -1.63 -5.24
C GLY A 219 -10.27 -2.34 -5.24
N LEU A 220 -9.29 -1.63 -4.81
CA LEU A 220 -7.89 -1.96 -4.89
C LEU A 220 -7.54 -3.32 -4.24
N TRP A 221 -8.30 -3.78 -3.25
CA TRP A 221 -8.05 -5.03 -2.48
C TRP A 221 -8.02 -6.32 -3.29
N ASN A 222 -8.65 -6.33 -4.42
CA ASN A 222 -8.90 -7.56 -5.16
C ASN A 222 -7.96 -7.78 -6.34
N ARG A 223 -7.12 -6.78 -6.62
CA ARG A 223 -6.08 -6.87 -7.66
C ARG A 223 -4.77 -7.46 -7.15
N SER A 224 -4.71 -7.88 -5.89
CA SER A 224 -3.51 -8.48 -5.29
C SER A 224 -3.68 -9.95 -4.96
N THR A 225 -4.92 -10.43 -4.82
CA THR A 225 -5.21 -11.73 -4.23
C THR A 225 -4.70 -12.89 -5.09
N ALA A 226 -4.91 -12.87 -6.40
CA ALA A 226 -4.46 -13.96 -7.25
C ALA A 226 -2.92 -14.10 -7.25
N ALA A 227 -2.20 -12.97 -7.28
CA ALA A 227 -0.74 -12.97 -7.20
C ALA A 227 -0.22 -13.30 -5.79
N HIS A 228 -0.95 -12.92 -4.74
CA HIS A 228 -0.69 -13.30 -3.35
C HIS A 228 -0.71 -14.83 -3.20
N GLU A 229 -1.81 -15.46 -3.61
CA GLU A 229 -1.97 -16.90 -3.51
C GLU A 229 -0.96 -17.66 -4.39
N TYR A 230 -0.64 -17.15 -5.59
CA TYR A 230 0.41 -17.74 -6.41
C TYR A 230 1.78 -17.64 -5.73
N THR A 231 2.03 -16.59 -4.95
CA THR A 231 3.25 -16.48 -4.16
C THR A 231 3.35 -17.60 -3.13
N HIS A 232 2.25 -17.99 -2.49
CA HIS A 232 2.25 -19.16 -1.61
C HIS A 232 2.61 -20.46 -2.35
N LEU A 233 2.16 -20.63 -3.60
CA LEU A 233 2.58 -21.79 -4.39
C LEU A 233 4.11 -21.79 -4.60
N ALA A 234 4.69 -20.63 -4.90
CA ALA A 234 6.14 -20.49 -5.04
C ALA A 234 6.90 -20.75 -3.72
N GLN A 235 6.40 -20.21 -2.61
CA GLN A 235 6.96 -20.45 -1.28
C GLN A 235 6.97 -21.94 -0.93
N PHE A 236 5.85 -22.63 -1.10
CA PHE A 236 5.70 -24.05 -0.83
C PHE A 236 6.56 -24.91 -1.76
N GLY A 237 6.62 -24.54 -3.05
CA GLY A 237 7.42 -25.25 -4.04
C GLY A 237 8.93 -25.12 -3.80
N LEU A 238 9.39 -24.01 -3.25
CA LEU A 238 10.79 -23.75 -2.93
C LEU A 238 11.22 -24.34 -1.57
N SER A 239 10.32 -24.32 -0.56
CA SER A 239 10.70 -24.63 0.81
C SER A 239 10.59 -26.09 1.24
N ASN A 240 10.02 -26.97 0.46
CA ASN A 240 9.64 -28.32 0.88
C ASN A 240 8.50 -28.32 1.94
N PRO A 241 7.33 -28.85 1.64
CA PRO A 241 6.10 -28.69 2.45
C PRO A 241 6.13 -29.30 3.85
N THR A 242 7.07 -30.17 4.17
CA THR A 242 7.17 -30.79 5.49
C THR A 242 7.69 -29.83 6.57
N GLU A 243 8.29 -28.71 6.17
CA GLU A 243 8.99 -27.77 7.06
C GLU A 243 8.27 -26.41 7.22
N LEU A 244 7.01 -26.29 6.83
CA LEU A 244 6.26 -25.02 6.88
C LEU A 244 6.21 -24.39 8.27
N ASN A 245 6.30 -25.20 9.33
CA ASN A 245 6.30 -24.70 10.71
C ASN A 245 7.61 -24.00 11.11
N THR A 246 8.67 -24.16 10.34
CA THR A 246 9.97 -23.53 10.60
C THR A 246 10.11 -22.19 9.86
N ILE A 247 9.22 -21.89 8.93
CA ILE A 247 9.25 -20.64 8.18
C ILE A 247 8.68 -19.52 9.04
N LEU A 248 9.34 -18.35 9.02
CA LEU A 248 8.85 -17.14 9.65
C LEU A 248 7.45 -16.79 9.14
N TRP A 249 6.47 -16.76 10.02
CA TRP A 249 5.08 -16.55 9.60
C TRP A 249 4.85 -15.18 8.94
N TRP A 250 5.46 -14.12 9.50
CA TRP A 250 5.42 -12.81 8.86
C TRP A 250 6.08 -12.80 7.47
N ALA A 251 7.07 -13.67 7.21
CA ALA A 251 7.69 -13.76 5.89
C ALA A 251 6.81 -14.53 4.90
N ILE A 252 5.99 -15.49 5.36
CA ILE A 252 5.02 -16.16 4.50
C ILE A 252 3.94 -15.19 4.06
N GLU A 253 3.16 -14.67 5.00
CA GLU A 253 1.98 -13.85 4.70
C GLU A 253 2.37 -12.45 4.22
N GLY A 254 3.33 -11.83 4.90
CA GLY A 254 3.75 -10.47 4.54
C GLY A 254 4.42 -10.40 3.18
N SER A 255 5.18 -11.41 2.78
CA SER A 255 5.73 -11.38 1.42
C SER A 255 4.70 -11.71 0.36
N ALA A 256 3.76 -12.62 0.62
CA ALA A 256 2.65 -12.86 -0.29
C ALA A 256 1.82 -11.58 -0.49
N GLN A 257 1.57 -10.82 0.58
CA GLN A 257 0.92 -9.52 0.52
C GLN A 257 1.73 -8.51 -0.30
N PHE A 258 3.03 -8.38 -0.02
CA PHE A 258 3.92 -7.49 -0.77
C PHE A 258 3.94 -7.80 -2.27
N TYR A 259 4.15 -9.07 -2.63
CA TYR A 259 4.19 -9.49 -4.03
C TYR A 259 2.84 -9.35 -4.70
N GLY A 260 1.76 -9.71 -4.02
CA GLY A 260 0.40 -9.52 -4.51
C GLY A 260 0.14 -8.08 -4.92
N GLU A 261 0.45 -7.14 -4.03
CA GLU A 261 0.28 -5.71 -4.27
C GLU A 261 1.21 -5.18 -5.37
N ALA A 262 2.47 -5.61 -5.37
CA ALA A 262 3.43 -5.16 -6.38
C ALA A 262 3.11 -5.65 -7.79
N VAL A 263 2.42 -6.79 -7.91
CA VAL A 263 1.97 -7.38 -9.18
C VAL A 263 0.62 -6.82 -9.62
N GLY A 264 -0.34 -6.71 -8.69
CA GLY A 264 -1.73 -6.40 -9.01
C GLY A 264 -2.00 -4.91 -9.27
N TYR A 265 -1.13 -4.02 -8.79
CA TYR A 265 -1.34 -2.57 -8.91
C TYR A 265 -0.27 -1.90 -9.76
N SER A 266 -0.66 -0.79 -10.43
CA SER A 266 0.35 0.12 -10.96
C SER A 266 1.23 0.66 -9.81
N PRO A 267 2.50 1.04 -10.06
CA PRO A 267 3.36 1.56 -9.00
C PRO A 267 2.76 2.74 -8.23
N PHE A 268 1.98 3.59 -8.92
CA PHE A 268 1.31 4.73 -8.29
C PHE A 268 0.13 4.29 -7.39
N ASP A 269 -0.72 3.41 -7.89
CA ASP A 269 -1.88 2.91 -7.14
C ASP A 269 -1.43 2.03 -5.96
N SER A 270 -0.40 1.21 -6.16
CA SER A 270 0.18 0.37 -5.11
C SER A 270 0.62 1.20 -3.91
N LYS A 271 1.30 2.34 -4.10
CA LYS A 271 1.73 3.20 -2.99
C LYS A 271 0.53 3.68 -2.17
N LYS A 272 -0.50 4.17 -2.84
CA LYS A 272 -1.72 4.65 -2.19
C LYS A 272 -2.41 3.54 -1.40
N VAL A 273 -2.57 2.37 -1.99
CA VAL A 273 -3.25 1.23 -1.36
C VAL A 273 -2.46 0.71 -0.18
N THR A 274 -1.17 0.40 -0.38
CA THR A 274 -0.29 -0.13 0.66
C THR A 274 -0.21 0.81 1.85
N ARG A 275 -0.09 2.12 1.60
CA ARG A 275 0.04 3.11 2.66
C ARG A 275 -1.29 3.51 3.32
N GLN A 276 -2.42 3.49 2.62
CA GLN A 276 -3.71 3.97 3.14
C GLN A 276 -4.72 2.86 3.46
N GLY A 277 -4.85 1.85 2.59
CA GLY A 277 -5.90 0.84 2.69
C GLY A 277 -5.58 -0.25 3.71
N ILE A 278 -4.42 -0.87 3.62
CA ILE A 278 -4.01 -1.97 4.50
C ILE A 278 -3.90 -1.51 5.94
N HIS A 279 -3.39 -0.30 6.14
CA HIS A 279 -3.14 0.24 7.47
C HIS A 279 -4.41 0.42 8.32
N SER A 280 -5.55 0.72 7.71
CA SER A 280 -6.79 0.94 8.46
C SER A 280 -7.44 -0.36 8.93
N GLN A 281 -7.48 -1.40 8.09
CA GLN A 281 -8.18 -2.65 8.40
C GLN A 281 -7.35 -3.56 9.32
N TYR A 282 -6.11 -3.86 8.95
CA TYR A 282 -5.26 -4.73 9.76
C TYR A 282 -4.84 -4.10 11.09
N ALA A 283 -4.76 -2.77 11.18
CA ALA A 283 -4.49 -2.09 12.44
C ALA A 283 -5.63 -2.26 13.44
N ILE A 284 -6.89 -2.11 13.01
CA ILE A 284 -8.06 -2.26 13.91
C ILE A 284 -8.13 -3.68 14.49
N ASP A 285 -8.01 -4.70 13.63
CA ASP A 285 -8.07 -6.10 14.06
C ASP A 285 -6.88 -6.50 14.94
N SER A 286 -5.78 -5.77 14.81
CA SER A 286 -4.53 -6.05 15.52
C SER A 286 -4.38 -5.34 16.87
N GLU A 287 -5.22 -4.36 17.17
CA GLU A 287 -5.08 -3.54 18.39
C GLU A 287 -5.18 -4.37 19.67
N SER A 288 -6.08 -5.36 19.73
CA SER A 288 -6.19 -6.27 20.86
C SER A 288 -4.91 -7.08 21.10
N TYR A 289 -4.27 -7.53 20.02
CA TYR A 289 -3.02 -8.26 20.07
C TYR A 289 -1.86 -7.36 20.51
N VAL A 290 -1.73 -6.17 19.94
CA VAL A 290 -0.74 -5.17 20.37
C VAL A 290 -0.90 -4.84 21.86
N ASN A 291 -2.14 -4.58 22.30
CA ASN A 291 -2.42 -4.28 23.69
C ASN A 291 -2.09 -5.45 24.64
N SER A 292 -2.23 -6.70 24.20
CA SER A 292 -1.85 -7.88 24.97
C SER A 292 -0.34 -7.99 25.21
N LEU A 293 0.47 -7.54 24.25
CA LEU A 293 1.94 -7.53 24.35
C LEU A 293 2.47 -6.26 25.03
N PHE A 294 1.76 -5.15 24.87
CA PHE A 294 2.12 -3.81 25.33
C PHE A 294 0.89 -3.10 25.91
N PRO A 295 0.54 -3.36 27.17
CA PRO A 295 -0.67 -2.82 27.81
C PRO A 295 -0.79 -1.30 27.66
N GLY A 296 -1.97 -0.83 27.21
CA GLY A 296 -2.25 0.58 26.97
C GLY A 296 -1.66 1.16 25.68
N ARG A 297 -1.08 0.35 24.81
CA ARG A 297 -0.51 0.79 23.53
C ARG A 297 -1.38 0.36 22.35
N THR A 298 -1.43 1.23 21.33
CA THR A 298 -1.91 0.91 19.99
C THR A 298 -0.73 0.67 19.05
N LEU A 299 -0.95 0.03 17.91
CA LEU A 299 0.10 -0.12 16.89
C LEU A 299 0.68 1.25 16.50
N LYS A 300 -0.19 2.23 16.24
CA LYS A 300 0.19 3.59 15.89
C LYS A 300 1.06 4.25 16.97
N SER A 301 0.69 4.11 18.25
CA SER A 301 1.49 4.67 19.35
C SER A 301 2.83 3.98 19.50
N LEU A 302 2.87 2.66 19.29
CA LEU A 302 4.08 1.86 19.37
C LEU A 302 5.09 2.26 18.27
N LEU A 303 4.63 2.36 17.02
CA LEU A 303 5.46 2.79 15.90
C LEU A 303 5.97 4.23 16.07
N ALA A 304 5.15 5.13 16.65
CA ALA A 304 5.52 6.52 16.88
C ALA A 304 6.64 6.71 17.93
N LEU A 305 6.79 5.75 18.85
CA LEU A 305 7.87 5.78 19.84
C LEU A 305 9.25 5.50 19.23
N ASN A 306 9.30 4.80 18.09
CA ASN A 306 10.55 4.38 17.45
C ASN A 306 11.47 3.60 18.39
N GLU A 307 10.88 2.78 19.27
CA GLU A 307 11.59 1.98 20.27
C GLU A 307 11.99 0.62 19.67
N THR A 308 13.29 0.41 19.45
CA THR A 308 13.84 -0.81 18.85
C THR A 308 13.44 -2.07 19.62
N GLU A 309 13.51 -2.05 20.95
CA GLU A 309 13.17 -3.21 21.78
C GLU A 309 11.69 -3.62 21.60
N SER A 310 10.79 -2.66 21.62
CA SER A 310 9.36 -2.89 21.44
C SER A 310 9.03 -3.45 20.06
N ILE A 311 9.61 -2.90 19.01
CA ILE A 311 9.38 -3.38 17.63
C ILE A 311 10.03 -4.75 17.43
N THR A 312 11.23 -4.98 17.94
CA THR A 312 11.86 -6.32 17.90
C THR A 312 11.00 -7.36 18.61
N LYS A 313 10.48 -7.05 19.81
CA LYS A 313 9.55 -7.93 20.54
C LYS A 313 8.28 -8.22 19.72
N LEU A 314 7.71 -7.19 19.10
CA LEU A 314 6.53 -7.35 18.23
C LEU A 314 6.85 -8.27 17.06
N MET A 315 7.90 -8.00 16.29
CA MET A 315 8.28 -8.82 15.13
C MET A 315 8.58 -10.26 15.50
N LYS A 316 9.29 -10.49 16.61
CA LYS A 316 9.52 -11.85 17.14
C LYS A 316 8.23 -12.58 17.47
N SER A 317 7.24 -11.89 18.02
CA SER A 317 5.93 -12.51 18.30
C SER A 317 5.18 -12.95 17.04
N LEU A 318 5.51 -12.37 15.87
CA LEU A 318 4.93 -12.71 14.57
C LEU A 318 5.69 -13.83 13.84
N GLU A 319 6.80 -14.31 14.36
CA GLU A 319 7.59 -15.38 13.71
C GLU A 319 6.82 -16.71 13.69
N THR A 320 6.09 -17.00 14.76
CA THR A 320 5.44 -18.31 14.96
C THR A 320 3.95 -18.24 15.25
N ASN A 321 3.40 -17.05 15.53
CA ASN A 321 1.99 -16.93 15.92
C ASN A 321 1.05 -16.99 14.73
N ARG A 322 0.44 -18.16 14.52
CA ARG A 322 -0.48 -18.49 13.43
C ARG A 322 -1.95 -18.55 13.88
N GLY A 323 -2.22 -18.43 15.18
CA GLY A 323 -3.55 -18.69 15.75
C GLY A 323 -4.36 -17.46 16.14
N SER A 324 -3.74 -16.29 16.24
CA SER A 324 -4.42 -15.05 16.62
C SER A 324 -4.73 -14.21 15.40
N SER A 325 -5.99 -13.82 15.21
CA SER A 325 -6.40 -12.95 14.09
C SER A 325 -5.61 -11.64 14.05
N GLY A 326 -5.33 -11.04 15.22
CA GLY A 326 -4.52 -9.83 15.32
C GLY A 326 -3.05 -10.04 14.93
N ALA A 327 -2.45 -11.18 15.29
CA ALA A 327 -1.09 -11.52 14.86
C ALA A 327 -1.02 -11.80 13.36
N ILE A 328 -2.04 -12.46 12.80
CA ILE A 328 -2.17 -12.70 11.37
C ILE A 328 -2.22 -11.35 10.63
N GLY A 329 -3.11 -10.44 11.02
CA GLY A 329 -3.21 -9.11 10.42
C GLY A 329 -1.90 -8.32 10.46
N LEU A 330 -1.16 -8.39 11.59
CA LEU A 330 0.16 -7.76 11.70
C LEU A 330 1.21 -8.43 10.83
N SER A 331 1.14 -9.75 10.63
CA SER A 331 2.04 -10.46 9.72
C SER A 331 1.86 -10.00 8.28
N TYR A 332 0.63 -9.80 7.83
CA TYR A 332 0.34 -9.17 6.54
C TYR A 332 0.95 -7.77 6.45
N LEU A 333 0.65 -6.92 7.44
CA LEU A 333 1.05 -5.51 7.43
C LEU A 333 2.56 -5.32 7.60
N LEU A 334 3.11 -5.71 8.75
CA LEU A 334 4.51 -5.46 9.08
C LEU A 334 5.45 -6.37 8.28
N GLY A 335 5.01 -7.59 7.95
CA GLY A 335 5.74 -8.51 7.10
C GLY A 335 5.84 -8.02 5.66
N SER A 336 4.80 -7.35 5.14
CA SER A 336 4.85 -6.71 3.82
C SER A 336 5.89 -5.59 3.77
N TYR A 337 5.95 -4.72 4.78
CA TYR A 337 7.00 -3.70 4.88
C TYR A 337 8.41 -4.29 5.07
N ALA A 338 8.53 -5.33 5.89
CA ALA A 338 9.79 -6.04 6.04
C ALA A 338 10.28 -6.63 4.71
N THR A 339 9.37 -7.24 3.94
CA THR A 339 9.67 -7.79 2.61
C THR A 339 10.03 -6.68 1.62
N GLU A 340 9.31 -5.56 1.64
CA GLU A 340 9.60 -4.38 0.81
C GLU A 340 11.05 -3.91 1.01
N VAL A 341 11.49 -3.80 2.27
CA VAL A 341 12.87 -3.46 2.62
C VAL A 341 13.85 -4.52 2.11
N LEU A 342 13.61 -5.80 2.36
CA LEU A 342 14.49 -6.88 1.91
C LEU A 342 14.62 -6.90 0.39
N VAL A 343 13.53 -6.79 -0.34
CA VAL A 343 13.55 -6.76 -1.82
C VAL A 343 14.26 -5.52 -2.35
N SER A 344 14.06 -4.36 -1.74
CA SER A 344 14.69 -3.12 -2.19
C SER A 344 16.20 -3.11 -2.06
N ILE A 345 16.75 -3.81 -1.06
CA ILE A 345 18.19 -3.82 -0.76
C ILE A 345 18.87 -5.05 -1.35
N TYR A 346 18.27 -6.22 -1.18
CA TYR A 346 18.89 -7.51 -1.48
C TYR A 346 18.35 -8.16 -2.76
N GLY A 347 17.22 -7.67 -3.26
CA GLY A 347 16.57 -8.16 -4.46
C GLY A 347 15.64 -9.37 -4.26
N HIS A 348 14.83 -9.64 -5.27
CA HIS A 348 13.87 -10.74 -5.29
C HIS A 348 14.56 -12.13 -5.22
N GLU A 349 15.73 -12.28 -5.81
CA GLU A 349 16.50 -13.52 -5.76
C GLU A 349 16.79 -13.97 -4.32
N LYS A 350 17.15 -13.03 -3.44
CA LYS A 350 17.43 -13.35 -2.04
C LYS A 350 16.18 -13.81 -1.28
N MET A 351 15.01 -13.31 -1.64
CA MET A 351 13.75 -13.83 -1.10
C MET A 351 13.49 -15.28 -1.57
N ALA A 352 13.75 -15.59 -2.83
CA ALA A 352 13.65 -16.96 -3.32
C ALA A 352 14.67 -17.89 -2.63
N MET A 353 15.89 -17.40 -2.37
CA MET A 353 16.90 -18.13 -1.59
C MET A 353 16.48 -18.36 -0.13
N LEU A 354 15.79 -17.40 0.49
CA LEU A 354 15.25 -17.56 1.84
C LEU A 354 14.26 -18.74 1.90
N TYR A 355 13.31 -18.83 0.96
CA TYR A 355 12.37 -19.95 0.92
C TYR A 355 13.09 -21.28 0.64
N LYS A 356 14.00 -21.28 -0.32
CA LYS A 356 14.78 -22.48 -0.64
C LYS A 356 15.63 -22.97 0.54
N GLY A 357 16.13 -22.06 1.36
CA GLY A 357 16.91 -22.40 2.56
C GLY A 357 16.11 -23.20 3.59
N TYR A 358 14.83 -23.03 3.67
CA TYR A 358 13.98 -23.83 4.58
C TYR A 358 13.92 -25.31 4.21
N SER A 359 14.17 -25.67 2.94
CA SER A 359 14.24 -27.08 2.52
C SER A 359 15.46 -27.82 3.08
N THR A 360 16.41 -27.11 3.69
CA THR A 360 17.65 -27.69 4.22
C THR A 360 17.58 -28.08 5.70
N GLY A 361 16.44 -27.84 6.38
CA GLY A 361 16.25 -28.11 7.79
C GLY A 361 16.98 -27.13 8.73
N GLN A 362 17.49 -26.02 8.20
CA GLN A 362 18.08 -24.95 9.03
C GLN A 362 17.00 -24.19 9.81
N SER A 363 17.35 -23.67 11.00
CA SER A 363 16.48 -22.75 11.70
C SER A 363 16.28 -21.46 10.90
N SER A 364 15.16 -20.78 11.12
CA SER A 364 14.85 -19.50 10.47
C SER A 364 15.93 -18.46 10.69
N GLU A 365 16.49 -18.38 11.90
CA GLU A 365 17.58 -17.46 12.26
C GLU A 365 18.83 -17.71 11.42
N VAL A 366 19.29 -18.97 11.38
CA VAL A 366 20.48 -19.35 10.60
C VAL A 366 20.25 -19.14 9.12
N ASN A 367 19.09 -19.54 8.60
CA ASN A 367 18.75 -19.35 7.21
C ASN A 367 18.71 -17.87 6.81
N PHE A 368 18.05 -17.04 7.62
CA PHE A 368 17.97 -15.60 7.39
C PHE A 368 19.36 -14.95 7.35
N GLN A 369 20.21 -15.28 8.34
CA GLN A 369 21.57 -14.76 8.39
C GLN A 369 22.43 -15.21 7.19
N ASN A 370 22.32 -16.47 6.78
CA ASN A 370 23.04 -16.97 5.61
C ASN A 370 22.63 -16.26 4.30
N VAL A 371 21.35 -15.92 4.18
CA VAL A 371 20.82 -15.27 2.95
C VAL A 371 21.14 -13.78 2.93
N PHE A 372 20.91 -13.06 4.03
CA PHE A 372 21.00 -11.59 4.08
C PHE A 372 22.26 -11.04 4.73
N GLY A 373 23.06 -11.89 5.39
CA GLY A 373 24.30 -11.47 6.03
C GLY A 373 24.14 -10.77 7.38
N ILE A 374 22.91 -10.69 7.90
CA ILE A 374 22.58 -10.07 9.20
C ILE A 374 21.63 -10.96 9.98
N SER A 375 21.65 -10.88 11.32
CA SER A 375 20.70 -11.61 12.16
C SER A 375 19.30 -11.01 12.08
N LEU A 376 18.27 -11.80 12.42
CA LEU A 376 16.89 -11.31 12.53
C LEU A 376 16.77 -10.15 13.50
N ASP A 377 17.43 -10.22 14.67
CA ASP A 377 17.42 -9.14 15.66
C ASP A 377 18.01 -7.84 15.11
N THR A 378 19.13 -7.94 14.39
CA THR A 378 19.72 -6.79 13.71
C THR A 378 18.77 -6.23 12.66
N PHE A 379 18.13 -7.09 11.89
CA PHE A 379 17.15 -6.67 10.87
C PHE A 379 15.97 -5.93 11.51
N TYR A 380 15.37 -6.45 12.58
CA TYR A 380 14.25 -5.80 13.26
C TYR A 380 14.65 -4.46 13.88
N ALA A 381 15.86 -4.38 14.43
CA ALA A 381 16.38 -3.12 14.94
C ALA A 381 16.52 -2.05 13.84
N LYS A 382 17.01 -2.43 12.65
CA LYS A 382 17.14 -1.54 11.51
C LYS A 382 15.79 -1.20 10.86
N LEU A 383 14.83 -2.12 10.90
CA LEU A 383 13.47 -1.91 10.41
C LEU A 383 12.69 -0.89 11.24
N THR A 384 13.01 -0.75 12.55
CA THR A 384 12.27 0.13 13.48
C THR A 384 12.11 1.57 12.98
N PRO A 385 13.19 2.33 12.65
CA PRO A 385 13.06 3.70 12.18
C PRO A 385 12.32 3.81 10.84
N TYR A 386 12.43 2.79 9.99
CA TYR A 386 11.68 2.71 8.74
C TYR A 386 10.18 2.62 9.00
N LEU A 387 9.74 1.71 9.86
CA LEU A 387 8.32 1.56 10.23
C LEU A 387 7.77 2.82 10.89
N ALA A 388 8.56 3.48 11.73
CA ALA A 388 8.19 4.77 12.32
C ALA A 388 7.97 5.85 11.26
N SER A 389 8.84 5.93 10.26
CA SER A 389 8.75 6.86 9.13
C SER A 389 7.55 6.58 8.25
N VAL A 390 7.30 5.30 7.87
CA VAL A 390 6.10 4.89 7.15
C VAL A 390 4.83 5.27 7.90
N SER A 391 4.79 5.01 9.22
CA SER A 391 3.65 5.39 10.06
C SER A 391 3.44 6.92 10.14
N ALA A 392 4.51 7.72 10.01
CA ALA A 392 4.43 9.16 10.00
C ALA A 392 3.86 9.72 8.68
N GLU A 393 4.22 9.14 7.52
CA GLU A 393 3.65 9.52 6.20
C GLU A 393 2.12 9.38 6.17
N LEU A 394 1.57 8.42 6.91
CA LEU A 394 0.14 8.17 6.97
C LEU A 394 -0.64 9.17 7.84
N ARG A 395 0.07 10.08 8.51
CA ARG A 395 -0.53 11.11 9.38
C ARG A 395 -0.69 12.47 8.69
N GLY A 396 -0.05 12.66 7.56
CA GLY A 396 -0.17 13.84 6.68
C GLY A 396 -1.27 13.67 5.66
#